data_56df23bade1b4de01a9d660e3f0f2b1c
#
_entry.id   56df23bade1b4de01a9d660e3f0f2b1c
#
_cell.length_a   1.000
_cell.length_b   1.000
_cell.length_c   1.000
_cell.angle_alpha   90.00
_cell.angle_beta   90.00
_cell.angle_gamma   90.00
#
_symmetry.space_group_name_H-M   'P 1'
#
loop_
_entity.id
_entity.type
_entity.pdbx_description
1 polymer ?
#
loop_
_entity_poly.entity_id
_entity_poly.type
_entity_poly.pdbx_seq_one_letter_code
_entity_poly.pdbx_strand_id
1 'polypeptide(L)'
;MTEQPLVCICIPHFNNKGTISQTLDSLLSQTYQNIIIKVFDNVSDDGSWEIVKEYAEKYSNIRAFQNSENIGGEANFTECIQGLEGKYGAIYHADDIYHPLIIETQVKYLSENDISAVFVRANIIDDRSENVGEQFFPNEIKKNDYYQFDFKKLLSLILKYDNFLITPSVMARVDLYQQQVKSWNGEVFKTSADLDVWLRFSLIKDVGIITKKLISYRLSKSSHTYRTKFTRVTPRDMFGVIDYYLNNYKSLGFSLVDYEYLKFKDSAIVFGNKLLNNSEVKCGEIKLNGFSIIGKIFLSRRKINIFLYVYLLNILVCLNLNFIALSVVKQANKIKKNEYID
;
A
#
# COMPACT_ATOMS: atom_id res chain seq x y z
N MET A 1 26.90 14.56 -22.93
CA MET A 1 26.08 14.06 -21.80
C MET A 1 24.65 13.99 -22.30
N THR A 2 24.01 12.83 -22.32
CA THR A 2 22.59 12.71 -22.67
C THR A 2 21.79 13.48 -21.63
N GLU A 3 20.91 14.37 -22.09
CA GLU A 3 20.03 15.17 -21.23
C GLU A 3 19.23 14.24 -20.32
N GLN A 4 19.23 14.50 -19.01
CA GLN A 4 18.44 13.70 -18.06
C GLN A 4 16.95 13.88 -18.34
N PRO A 5 16.17 12.79 -18.53
CA PRO A 5 14.74 12.91 -18.72
C PRO A 5 14.04 13.66 -17.56
N LEU A 6 13.03 14.49 -17.88
CA LEU A 6 12.22 15.12 -16.84
C LEU A 6 11.44 14.07 -16.06
N VAL A 7 11.52 14.16 -14.72
CA VAL A 7 10.73 13.39 -13.76
C VAL A 7 9.73 14.31 -13.07
N CYS A 8 8.45 13.96 -13.08
CA CYS A 8 7.39 14.67 -12.39
C CYS A 8 6.96 13.90 -11.15
N ILE A 9 7.04 14.53 -9.99
CA ILE A 9 6.53 14.00 -8.72
C ILE A 9 5.24 14.73 -8.41
N CYS A 10 4.11 14.01 -8.33
CA CYS A 10 2.84 14.56 -7.87
C CYS A 10 2.57 14.08 -6.44
N ILE A 11 2.12 14.99 -5.58
CA ILE A 11 1.84 14.73 -4.16
C ILE A 11 0.38 15.08 -3.89
N PRO A 12 -0.50 14.09 -3.70
CA PRO A 12 -1.83 14.34 -3.16
C PRO A 12 -1.70 14.76 -1.70
N HIS A 13 -2.26 15.92 -1.35
CA HIS A 13 -2.07 16.55 -0.05
C HIS A 13 -3.41 16.86 0.62
N PHE A 14 -3.52 16.55 1.91
CA PHE A 14 -4.62 16.96 2.78
C PHE A 14 -4.23 16.83 4.25
N ASN A 15 -4.17 17.98 4.95
CA ASN A 15 -3.96 18.03 6.40
C ASN A 15 -2.68 17.30 6.89
N ASN A 16 -1.52 17.62 6.29
CA ASN A 16 -0.22 17.04 6.62
C ASN A 16 0.77 18.06 7.21
N LYS A 17 0.33 19.02 8.03
CA LYS A 17 1.18 20.10 8.59
C LYS A 17 2.45 19.59 9.27
N GLY A 18 2.34 18.46 9.99
CA GLY A 18 3.48 17.90 10.74
C GLY A 18 4.54 17.21 9.88
N THR A 19 4.28 16.96 8.60
CA THR A 19 5.13 16.09 7.77
C THR A 19 5.50 16.67 6.42
N ILE A 20 4.66 17.53 5.83
CA ILE A 20 4.85 18.03 4.46
C ILE A 20 6.21 18.70 4.22
N SER A 21 6.73 19.47 5.19
CA SER A 21 8.06 20.08 5.08
C SER A 21 9.16 19.04 4.97
N GLN A 22 9.12 17.96 5.79
CA GLN A 22 10.10 16.87 5.73
C GLN A 22 10.04 16.16 4.38
N THR A 23 8.84 15.94 3.85
CA THR A 23 8.63 15.33 2.54
C THR A 23 9.25 16.19 1.44
N LEU A 24 8.93 17.50 1.40
CA LEU A 24 9.45 18.41 0.37
C LEU A 24 10.98 18.58 0.49
N ASP A 25 11.53 18.69 1.69
CA ASP A 25 12.99 18.76 1.91
C ASP A 25 13.70 17.50 1.40
N SER A 26 13.11 16.31 1.63
CA SER A 26 13.65 15.05 1.15
C SER A 26 13.65 14.96 -0.38
N LEU A 27 12.66 15.56 -1.05
CA LEU A 27 12.58 15.61 -2.50
C LEU A 27 13.50 16.68 -3.11
N LEU A 28 13.74 17.78 -2.41
CA LEU A 28 14.73 18.80 -2.81
C LEU A 28 16.17 18.31 -2.67
N SER A 29 16.42 17.32 -1.81
CA SER A 29 17.74 16.72 -1.60
C SER A 29 18.10 15.59 -2.58
N GLN A 30 17.31 15.35 -3.63
CA GLN A 30 17.56 14.28 -4.58
C GLN A 30 18.84 14.52 -5.40
N THR A 31 19.60 13.43 -5.66
CA THR A 31 20.78 13.45 -6.55
C THR A 31 20.42 13.68 -8.01
N TYR A 32 19.23 13.25 -8.41
CA TYR A 32 18.67 13.51 -9.74
C TYR A 32 18.12 14.93 -9.80
N GLN A 33 18.59 15.75 -10.75
CA GLN A 33 18.32 17.19 -10.72
C GLN A 33 17.12 17.62 -11.60
N ASN A 34 16.84 16.91 -12.70
CA ASN A 34 15.75 17.29 -13.61
C ASN A 34 14.39 16.80 -13.12
N ILE A 35 13.93 17.39 -11.99
CA ILE A 35 12.66 17.06 -11.33
C ILE A 35 11.76 18.28 -11.21
N ILE A 36 10.46 18.05 -11.36
CA ILE A 36 9.39 18.96 -10.98
C ILE A 36 8.49 18.29 -9.95
N ILE A 37 8.13 19.03 -8.91
CA ILE A 37 7.26 18.57 -7.80
C ILE A 37 5.96 19.35 -7.90
N LYS A 38 4.83 18.66 -7.97
CA LYS A 38 3.49 19.24 -7.98
C LYS A 38 2.72 18.77 -6.77
N VAL A 39 2.26 19.69 -5.94
CA VAL A 39 1.43 19.39 -4.76
C VAL A 39 -0.02 19.74 -5.08
N PHE A 40 -0.92 18.75 -4.96
CA PHE A 40 -2.35 18.89 -5.18
C PHE A 40 -3.06 18.88 -3.82
N ASP A 41 -3.33 20.08 -3.30
CA ASP A 41 -3.98 20.26 -2.00
C ASP A 41 -5.49 20.11 -2.10
N ASN A 42 -6.04 19.26 -1.26
CA ASN A 42 -7.47 18.94 -1.22
C ASN A 42 -8.23 19.79 -0.19
N VAL A 43 -7.95 21.10 -0.15
CA VAL A 43 -8.52 22.10 0.77
C VAL A 43 -8.15 21.81 2.23
N SER A 44 -6.84 21.80 2.51
CA SER A 44 -6.32 21.67 3.89
C SER A 44 -6.69 22.86 4.77
N ASP A 45 -7.03 22.58 6.03
CA ASP A 45 -7.44 23.57 7.04
C ASP A 45 -6.56 23.56 8.30
N ASP A 46 -5.47 22.77 8.29
CA ASP A 46 -4.53 22.64 9.41
C ASP A 46 -3.32 23.63 9.31
N GLY A 47 -3.25 24.48 8.28
CA GLY A 47 -2.14 25.36 7.99
C GLY A 47 -1.02 24.72 7.16
N SER A 48 -1.21 23.53 6.63
CA SER A 48 -0.24 22.86 5.74
C SER A 48 -0.21 23.45 4.33
N TRP A 49 -1.33 23.99 3.86
CA TRP A 49 -1.39 24.69 2.58
C TRP A 49 -0.47 25.92 2.52
N GLU A 50 -0.41 26.69 3.62
CA GLU A 50 0.50 27.85 3.73
C GLU A 50 1.95 27.42 3.57
N ILE A 51 2.35 26.31 4.19
CA ILE A 51 3.69 25.73 4.04
C ILE A 51 3.97 25.37 2.57
N VAL A 52 3.03 24.72 1.90
CA VAL A 52 3.18 24.33 0.48
C VAL A 52 3.37 25.56 -0.40
N LYS A 53 2.60 26.64 -0.17
CA LYS A 53 2.76 27.93 -0.90
C LYS A 53 4.15 28.54 -0.69
N GLU A 54 4.64 28.60 0.54
CA GLU A 54 5.98 29.11 0.86
C GLU A 54 7.08 28.34 0.12
N TYR A 55 6.95 27.00 0.04
CA TYR A 55 7.89 26.17 -0.73
C TYR A 55 7.79 26.45 -2.24
N ALA A 56 6.60 26.61 -2.79
CA ALA A 56 6.41 26.91 -4.21
C ALA A 56 6.92 28.31 -4.60
N GLU A 57 6.85 29.29 -3.70
CA GLU A 57 7.44 30.62 -3.90
C GLU A 57 8.96 30.60 -3.83
N LYS A 58 9.53 29.75 -2.97
CA LYS A 58 10.97 29.67 -2.74
C LYS A 58 11.72 28.83 -3.77
N TYR A 59 11.10 27.76 -4.29
CA TYR A 59 11.74 26.76 -5.15
C TYR A 59 11.05 26.67 -6.50
N SER A 60 11.72 27.05 -7.58
CA SER A 60 11.17 27.14 -8.94
C SER A 60 10.71 25.78 -9.53
N ASN A 61 11.18 24.67 -8.97
CA ASN A 61 10.78 23.32 -9.35
C ASN A 61 9.62 22.75 -8.51
N ILE A 62 9.01 23.54 -7.61
CA ILE A 62 7.80 23.18 -6.86
C ILE A 62 6.63 24.01 -7.38
N ARG A 63 5.51 23.35 -7.67
CA ARG A 63 4.25 23.98 -8.06
C ARG A 63 3.13 23.54 -7.11
N ALA A 64 2.33 24.48 -6.63
CA ALA A 64 1.23 24.26 -5.71
C ALA A 64 -0.12 24.46 -6.41
N PHE A 65 -1.02 23.49 -6.26
CA PHE A 65 -2.39 23.53 -6.79
C PHE A 65 -3.34 23.22 -5.63
N GLN A 66 -4.42 24.00 -5.50
CA GLN A 66 -5.46 23.74 -4.51
C GLN A 66 -6.79 23.50 -5.20
N ASN A 67 -7.50 22.45 -4.81
CA ASN A 67 -8.84 22.17 -5.29
C ASN A 67 -9.82 23.23 -4.78
N SER A 68 -10.93 23.46 -5.51
CA SER A 68 -11.98 24.39 -5.06
C SER A 68 -12.81 23.83 -3.91
N GLU A 69 -12.85 22.51 -3.76
CA GLU A 69 -13.51 21.76 -2.68
C GLU A 69 -12.76 20.46 -2.39
N ASN A 70 -13.02 19.83 -1.24
CA ASN A 70 -12.46 18.53 -0.93
C ASN A 70 -13.14 17.44 -1.75
N ILE A 71 -12.44 16.96 -2.79
CA ILE A 71 -12.93 15.94 -3.73
C ILE A 71 -12.70 14.49 -3.27
N GLY A 72 -12.11 14.29 -2.07
CA GLY A 72 -11.72 12.97 -1.57
C GLY A 72 -10.34 12.52 -2.06
N GLY A 73 -9.79 11.51 -1.36
CA GLY A 73 -8.41 11.04 -1.62
C GLY A 73 -8.26 10.45 -3.01
N GLU A 74 -9.13 9.53 -3.41
CA GLU A 74 -9.07 8.81 -4.69
C GLU A 74 -9.20 9.73 -5.91
N ALA A 75 -10.06 10.75 -5.82
CA ALA A 75 -10.17 11.76 -6.87
C ALA A 75 -8.90 12.61 -6.95
N ASN A 76 -8.33 13.00 -5.79
CA ASN A 76 -7.08 13.75 -5.73
C ASN A 76 -5.89 12.93 -6.29
N PHE A 77 -5.85 11.61 -6.10
CA PHE A 77 -4.90 10.74 -6.79
C PHE A 77 -5.10 10.73 -8.31
N THR A 78 -6.34 10.79 -8.79
CA THR A 78 -6.65 10.90 -10.22
C THR A 78 -6.14 12.23 -10.79
N GLU A 79 -6.32 13.33 -10.08
CA GLU A 79 -5.74 14.62 -10.41
C GLU A 79 -4.22 14.58 -10.51
N CYS A 80 -3.57 13.88 -9.58
CA CYS A 80 -2.13 13.63 -9.64
C CYS A 80 -1.72 12.89 -10.92
N ILE A 81 -2.45 11.85 -11.35
CA ILE A 81 -2.18 11.13 -12.61
C ILE A 81 -2.28 12.09 -13.80
N GLN A 82 -3.32 12.90 -13.84
CA GLN A 82 -3.55 13.86 -14.94
C GLN A 82 -2.52 14.98 -14.96
N GLY A 83 -2.04 15.38 -13.77
CA GLY A 83 -1.03 16.41 -13.59
C GLY A 83 0.40 16.00 -13.90
N LEU A 84 0.68 14.71 -14.12
CA LEU A 84 2.02 14.23 -14.48
C LEU A 84 2.49 14.81 -15.81
N GLU A 85 3.79 15.11 -15.90
CA GLU A 85 4.45 15.57 -17.13
C GLU A 85 5.87 14.98 -17.25
N GLY A 86 6.50 15.13 -18.40
CA GLY A 86 7.83 14.57 -18.65
C GLY A 86 7.80 13.10 -19.06
N LYS A 87 8.92 12.41 -18.85
CA LYS A 87 9.07 11.00 -19.27
C LYS A 87 8.65 10.02 -18.18
N TYR A 88 9.00 10.30 -16.94
CA TYR A 88 8.71 9.44 -15.77
C TYR A 88 7.92 10.23 -14.73
N GLY A 89 7.02 9.55 -14.06
CA GLY A 89 6.16 10.13 -13.03
C GLY A 89 6.04 9.24 -11.81
N ALA A 90 5.94 9.87 -10.65
CA ALA A 90 5.63 9.20 -9.40
C ALA A 90 4.53 9.96 -8.65
N ILE A 91 3.69 9.21 -7.93
CA ILE A 91 2.72 9.79 -7.00
C ILE A 91 3.21 9.44 -5.60
N TYR A 92 3.81 10.42 -4.94
CA TYR A 92 4.42 10.28 -3.62
C TYR A 92 3.51 10.85 -2.54
N HIS A 93 3.60 10.32 -1.31
CA HIS A 93 2.74 10.78 -0.22
C HIS A 93 3.36 11.96 0.54
N ALA A 94 2.50 12.78 1.15
CA ALA A 94 2.86 14.02 1.87
C ALA A 94 3.40 13.77 3.28
N ASP A 95 3.50 12.52 3.72
CA ASP A 95 3.91 12.12 5.06
C ASP A 95 5.14 11.20 5.10
N ASP A 96 5.72 10.88 3.93
CA ASP A 96 6.87 10.00 3.80
C ASP A 96 8.19 10.77 3.59
N ILE A 97 9.32 10.09 3.81
CA ILE A 97 10.67 10.64 3.59
C ILE A 97 11.37 9.81 2.49
N TYR A 98 11.87 10.48 1.48
CA TYR A 98 12.46 9.87 0.29
C TYR A 98 13.97 9.92 0.35
N HIS A 99 14.63 8.76 0.18
CA HIS A 99 16.10 8.69 0.16
C HIS A 99 16.65 9.46 -1.03
N PRO A 100 17.79 10.19 -0.90
CA PRO A 100 18.32 11.04 -1.98
C PRO A 100 18.59 10.32 -3.32
N LEU A 101 18.77 9.01 -3.30
CA LEU A 101 19.01 8.19 -4.48
C LEU A 101 17.76 7.53 -5.09
N ILE A 102 16.55 7.77 -4.56
CA ILE A 102 15.36 7.02 -5.02
C ILE A 102 15.06 7.32 -6.49
N ILE A 103 15.01 8.60 -6.88
CA ILE A 103 14.65 9.02 -8.24
C ILE A 103 15.71 8.53 -9.23
N GLU A 104 17.00 8.77 -8.96
CA GLU A 104 18.08 8.33 -9.82
C GLU A 104 18.07 6.81 -10.04
N THR A 105 17.85 6.05 -8.96
CA THR A 105 17.77 4.59 -9.00
C THR A 105 16.57 4.13 -9.85
N GLN A 106 15.39 4.70 -9.63
CA GLN A 106 14.18 4.33 -10.38
C GLN A 106 14.29 4.69 -11.85
N VAL A 107 14.79 5.88 -12.19
CA VAL A 107 15.05 6.31 -13.58
C VAL A 107 16.02 5.36 -14.28
N LYS A 108 17.11 4.95 -13.61
CA LYS A 108 18.07 3.97 -14.15
C LYS A 108 17.36 2.69 -14.56
N TYR A 109 16.60 2.06 -13.64
CA TYR A 109 15.93 0.79 -13.95
C TYR A 109 14.84 0.93 -15.03
N LEU A 110 14.08 2.02 -15.05
CA LEU A 110 13.07 2.30 -16.09
C LEU A 110 13.70 2.58 -17.46
N SER A 111 14.93 3.09 -17.51
CA SER A 111 15.63 3.35 -18.77
C SER A 111 16.36 2.14 -19.34
N GLU A 112 16.83 1.24 -18.46
CA GLU A 112 17.60 0.06 -18.83
C GLU A 112 16.72 -1.19 -19.10
N ASN A 113 15.44 -1.18 -18.65
CA ASN A 113 14.54 -2.31 -18.77
C ASN A 113 13.23 -1.94 -19.44
N ASP A 114 12.65 -2.86 -20.21
CA ASP A 114 11.35 -2.69 -20.85
C ASP A 114 10.20 -3.02 -19.87
N ILE A 115 10.02 -2.17 -18.88
CA ILE A 115 9.01 -2.28 -17.81
C ILE A 115 8.05 -1.09 -17.80
N SER A 116 6.87 -1.29 -17.27
CA SER A 116 5.83 -0.25 -17.12
C SER A 116 6.07 0.64 -15.92
N ALA A 117 6.44 0.04 -14.79
CA ALA A 117 6.62 0.69 -13.51
C ALA A 117 7.71 0.00 -12.69
N VAL A 118 8.29 0.71 -11.71
CA VAL A 118 9.26 0.17 -10.78
C VAL A 118 8.96 0.60 -9.35
N PHE A 119 9.02 -0.36 -8.43
CA PHE A 119 8.82 -0.18 -6.99
C PHE A 119 10.14 -0.27 -6.24
N VAL A 120 10.24 0.38 -5.09
CA VAL A 120 11.33 0.21 -4.13
C VAL A 120 10.79 -0.31 -2.81
N ARG A 121 11.66 -0.85 -1.94
CA ARG A 121 11.28 -1.22 -0.58
C ARG A 121 11.33 -0.02 0.36
N ALA A 122 10.66 -0.18 1.52
CA ALA A 122 10.61 0.83 2.55
C ALA A 122 11.21 0.38 3.89
N ASN A 123 11.80 1.33 4.63
CA ASN A 123 11.81 1.29 6.08
C ASN A 123 10.46 1.78 6.60
N ILE A 124 10.08 1.37 7.79
CA ILE A 124 8.88 1.87 8.48
C ILE A 124 9.32 2.85 9.56
N ILE A 125 8.75 4.06 9.53
CA ILE A 125 8.99 5.08 10.55
C ILE A 125 7.68 5.42 11.29
N ASP A 126 7.81 5.89 12.52
CA ASP A 126 6.69 6.36 13.34
C ASP A 126 6.41 7.87 13.18
N ASP A 127 5.52 8.42 14.02
CA ASP A 127 5.17 9.84 14.04
C ASP A 127 6.36 10.77 14.38
N ARG A 128 7.43 10.24 14.99
CA ARG A 128 8.66 10.96 15.34
C ARG A 128 9.76 10.81 14.30
N SER A 129 9.46 10.14 13.17
CA SER A 129 10.44 9.76 12.14
C SER A 129 11.50 8.77 12.62
N GLU A 130 11.26 8.06 13.73
CA GLU A 130 12.14 7.00 14.22
C GLU A 130 11.86 5.70 13.45
N ASN A 131 12.92 4.96 13.10
CA ASN A 131 12.76 3.68 12.43
C ASN A 131 12.21 2.64 13.41
N VAL A 132 11.02 2.12 13.11
CA VAL A 132 10.33 1.10 13.92
C VAL A 132 10.23 -0.25 13.22
N GLY A 133 10.89 -0.41 12.07
CA GLY A 133 10.93 -1.68 11.37
C GLY A 133 11.11 -1.59 9.87
N GLU A 134 10.80 -2.67 9.20
CA GLU A 134 10.89 -2.78 7.74
C GLU A 134 9.56 -3.24 7.16
N GLN A 135 9.28 -2.79 5.94
CA GLN A 135 8.19 -3.34 5.15
C GLN A 135 8.32 -4.86 5.02
N PHE A 136 7.21 -5.57 5.25
CA PHE A 136 7.16 -6.99 4.92
C PHE A 136 7.47 -7.20 3.44
N PHE A 137 8.37 -8.12 3.16
CA PHE A 137 8.77 -8.46 1.80
C PHE A 137 8.95 -9.97 1.67
N PRO A 138 8.43 -10.63 0.62
CA PRO A 138 8.56 -12.08 0.45
C PRO A 138 10.01 -12.55 0.40
N ASN A 139 10.36 -13.60 1.17
CA ASN A 139 11.75 -14.09 1.23
C ASN A 139 12.27 -14.58 -0.14
N GLU A 140 11.39 -15.07 -1.01
CA GLU A 140 11.77 -15.56 -2.35
C GLU A 140 12.24 -14.43 -3.30
N ILE A 141 11.94 -13.17 -2.95
CA ILE A 141 12.35 -11.99 -3.73
C ILE A 141 13.25 -11.04 -2.93
N LYS A 142 14.07 -11.58 -2.00
CA LYS A 142 15.04 -10.81 -1.20
C LYS A 142 16.50 -11.05 -1.61
N LYS A 143 16.76 -12.02 -2.50
CA LYS A 143 18.12 -12.48 -2.79
C LYS A 143 18.88 -11.60 -3.77
N ASN A 144 18.18 -10.97 -4.71
CA ASN A 144 18.75 -10.11 -5.73
C ASN A 144 18.38 -8.65 -5.48
N ASP A 145 19.14 -7.72 -6.02
CA ASP A 145 18.87 -6.28 -5.92
C ASP A 145 17.66 -5.83 -6.73
N TYR A 146 17.26 -6.63 -7.73
CA TYR A 146 16.18 -6.32 -8.65
C TYR A 146 15.44 -7.58 -9.10
N TYR A 147 14.13 -7.46 -9.29
CA TYR A 147 13.24 -8.46 -9.88
C TYR A 147 12.32 -7.81 -10.90
N GLN A 148 11.92 -8.60 -11.89
CA GLN A 148 10.94 -8.21 -12.89
C GLN A 148 9.83 -9.29 -12.94
N PHE A 149 8.58 -8.84 -12.95
CA PHE A 149 7.42 -9.73 -12.89
C PHE A 149 6.38 -9.34 -13.91
N ASP A 150 5.92 -10.33 -14.66
CA ASP A 150 4.69 -10.25 -15.43
C ASP A 150 3.46 -10.23 -14.50
N PHE A 151 2.29 -9.96 -15.09
CA PHE A 151 1.02 -9.92 -14.37
C PHE A 151 0.74 -11.20 -13.58
N LYS A 152 0.96 -12.39 -14.21
CA LYS A 152 0.67 -13.68 -13.58
C LYS A 152 1.54 -13.89 -12.35
N LYS A 153 2.84 -13.62 -12.46
CA LYS A 153 3.77 -13.78 -11.34
C LYS A 153 3.51 -12.79 -10.22
N LEU A 154 3.26 -11.51 -10.57
CA LEU A 154 2.93 -10.48 -9.58
C LEU A 154 1.66 -10.83 -8.80
N LEU A 155 0.56 -11.13 -9.49
CA LEU A 155 -0.70 -11.49 -8.83
C LEU A 155 -0.54 -12.76 -8.00
N SER A 156 0.19 -13.79 -8.48
CA SER A 156 0.47 -15.01 -7.70
C SER A 156 1.22 -14.72 -6.41
N LEU A 157 2.17 -13.77 -6.40
CA LEU A 157 2.88 -13.33 -5.20
C LEU A 157 1.93 -12.63 -4.23
N ILE A 158 1.06 -11.75 -4.73
CA ILE A 158 0.05 -11.05 -3.92
C ILE A 158 -0.94 -12.04 -3.29
N LEU A 159 -1.42 -13.03 -4.04
CA LEU A 159 -2.29 -14.09 -3.51
C LEU A 159 -1.63 -14.87 -2.37
N LYS A 160 -0.31 -15.12 -2.49
CA LYS A 160 0.45 -15.93 -1.53
C LYS A 160 0.88 -15.15 -0.29
N TYR A 161 1.29 -13.89 -0.46
CA TYR A 161 1.97 -13.11 0.56
C TYR A 161 1.23 -11.88 1.06
N ASP A 162 0.04 -11.59 0.53
CA ASP A 162 -0.66 -10.32 0.68
C ASP A 162 -0.08 -9.22 -0.23
N ASN A 163 -0.73 -8.03 -0.26
CA ASN A 163 -0.16 -6.89 -0.97
C ASN A 163 1.10 -6.39 -0.22
N PHE A 164 2.24 -6.57 -0.85
CA PHE A 164 3.55 -6.12 -0.34
C PHE A 164 4.09 -4.90 -1.10
N LEU A 165 3.31 -4.34 -2.02
CA LEU A 165 3.66 -3.10 -2.72
C LEU A 165 3.21 -1.90 -1.88
N ILE A 166 4.06 -0.87 -1.81
CA ILE A 166 3.75 0.38 -1.13
C ILE A 166 3.50 1.45 -2.18
N THR A 167 2.35 2.10 -2.10
CA THR A 167 1.90 3.10 -3.05
C THR A 167 2.92 4.21 -3.31
N PRO A 168 3.49 4.91 -2.31
CA PRO A 168 4.44 5.99 -2.55
C PRO A 168 5.85 5.51 -2.93
N SER A 169 6.03 4.22 -3.26
CA SER A 169 7.32 3.67 -3.66
C SER A 169 7.47 3.47 -5.16
N VAL A 170 6.47 3.84 -5.95
CA VAL A 170 6.42 3.56 -7.38
C VAL A 170 6.78 4.76 -8.23
N MET A 171 7.54 4.50 -9.31
CA MET A 171 7.70 5.39 -10.44
C MET A 171 7.33 4.63 -11.71
N ALA A 172 6.66 5.30 -12.66
CA ALA A 172 6.25 4.71 -13.92
C ALA A 172 6.45 5.70 -15.08
N ARG A 173 6.21 5.23 -16.29
CA ARG A 173 6.20 6.07 -17.51
C ARG A 173 4.94 6.92 -17.49
N VAL A 174 5.06 8.22 -17.75
CA VAL A 174 3.94 9.16 -17.76
C VAL A 174 2.92 8.83 -18.85
N ASP A 175 3.39 8.43 -20.03
CA ASP A 175 2.52 8.01 -21.14
C ASP A 175 1.61 6.83 -20.74
N LEU A 176 2.11 5.88 -19.96
CA LEU A 176 1.31 4.75 -19.48
C LEU A 176 0.32 5.17 -18.39
N TYR A 177 0.72 6.07 -17.49
CA TYR A 177 -0.22 6.64 -16.51
C TYR A 177 -1.40 7.31 -17.20
N GLN A 178 -1.14 8.20 -18.16
CA GLN A 178 -2.17 9.06 -18.76
C GLN A 178 -2.99 8.37 -19.84
N GLN A 179 -2.39 7.49 -20.64
CA GLN A 179 -3.07 6.88 -21.78
C GLN A 179 -3.69 5.52 -21.46
N GLN A 180 -3.10 4.75 -20.53
CA GLN A 180 -3.53 3.39 -20.22
C GLN A 180 -4.20 3.28 -18.85
N VAL A 181 -3.59 3.82 -17.81
CA VAL A 181 -4.13 3.80 -16.45
C VAL A 181 -5.25 4.83 -16.28
N LYS A 182 -5.03 6.07 -16.68
CA LYS A 182 -5.95 7.22 -16.75
C LYS A 182 -6.49 7.72 -15.42
N SER A 183 -6.88 6.83 -14.52
CA SER A 183 -7.55 7.20 -13.26
C SER A 183 -7.29 6.21 -12.16
N TRP A 184 -7.49 6.68 -10.95
CA TRP A 184 -7.55 5.91 -9.72
C TRP A 184 -9.00 5.45 -9.52
N ASN A 185 -9.30 4.17 -9.71
CA ASN A 185 -10.68 3.66 -9.72
C ASN A 185 -11.28 3.52 -8.30
N GLY A 186 -11.25 4.60 -7.52
CA GLY A 186 -11.70 4.60 -6.12
C GLY A 186 -13.18 4.30 -5.94
N GLU A 187 -14.05 4.72 -6.88
CA GLU A 187 -15.49 4.40 -6.84
C GLU A 187 -15.73 2.88 -6.86
N VAL A 188 -14.91 2.13 -7.60
CA VAL A 188 -15.07 0.67 -7.76
C VAL A 188 -14.31 -0.07 -6.66
N PHE A 189 -13.04 0.28 -6.43
CA PHE A 189 -12.11 -0.48 -5.60
C PHE A 189 -11.79 0.16 -4.25
N LYS A 190 -12.40 1.30 -3.95
CA LYS A 190 -12.30 2.03 -2.69
C LYS A 190 -10.85 2.19 -2.24
N THR A 191 -10.55 1.85 -0.99
CA THR A 191 -9.23 2.01 -0.36
C THR A 191 -8.13 1.12 -0.96
N SER A 192 -8.45 0.27 -1.93
CA SER A 192 -7.49 -0.62 -2.62
C SER A 192 -7.38 -0.34 -4.11
N ALA A 193 -7.77 0.87 -4.54
CA ALA A 193 -7.63 1.28 -5.93
C ALA A 193 -6.16 1.38 -6.39
N ASP A 194 -5.21 1.54 -5.45
CA ASP A 194 -3.78 1.43 -5.70
C ASP A 194 -3.40 0.06 -6.26
N LEU A 195 -3.88 -1.01 -5.67
CA LEU A 195 -3.62 -2.37 -6.16
C LEU A 195 -4.14 -2.57 -7.59
N ASP A 196 -5.31 -1.99 -7.93
CA ASP A 196 -5.83 -2.01 -9.29
C ASP A 196 -4.86 -1.29 -10.26
N VAL A 197 -4.35 -0.13 -9.89
CA VAL A 197 -3.36 0.60 -10.71
C VAL A 197 -2.13 -0.26 -10.98
N TRP A 198 -1.58 -0.92 -9.96
CA TRP A 198 -0.38 -1.75 -10.10
C TRP A 198 -0.62 -2.99 -10.97
N LEU A 199 -1.78 -3.60 -10.86
CA LEU A 199 -2.15 -4.72 -11.72
C LEU A 199 -2.39 -4.27 -13.16
N ARG A 200 -2.98 -3.10 -13.41
CA ARG A 200 -3.09 -2.53 -14.77
C ARG A 200 -1.71 -2.28 -15.39
N PHE A 201 -0.75 -1.74 -14.65
CA PHE A 201 0.63 -1.61 -15.14
C PHE A 201 1.22 -2.96 -15.53
N SER A 202 1.05 -3.98 -14.71
CA SER A 202 1.60 -5.32 -14.99
C SER A 202 0.91 -6.05 -16.15
N LEU A 203 -0.30 -5.62 -16.55
CA LEU A 203 -0.97 -6.08 -17.77
C LEU A 203 -0.43 -5.42 -19.04
N ILE A 204 0.10 -4.19 -18.93
CA ILE A 204 0.67 -3.47 -20.06
C ILE A 204 2.07 -3.98 -20.38
N LYS A 205 2.93 -4.06 -19.37
CA LYS A 205 4.30 -4.58 -19.38
C LYS A 205 4.66 -5.05 -17.98
N ASP A 206 5.72 -5.83 -17.89
CA ASP A 206 6.26 -6.25 -16.60
C ASP A 206 6.50 -5.06 -15.67
N VAL A 207 6.47 -5.33 -14.37
CA VAL A 207 6.84 -4.36 -13.33
C VAL A 207 8.16 -4.76 -12.68
N GLY A 208 8.98 -3.76 -12.36
CA GLY A 208 10.23 -3.93 -11.66
C GLY A 208 10.08 -3.76 -10.15
N ILE A 209 10.86 -4.50 -9.37
CA ILE A 209 10.96 -4.34 -7.93
C ILE A 209 12.43 -4.26 -7.53
N ILE A 210 12.84 -3.12 -7.00
CA ILE A 210 14.17 -2.85 -6.44
C ILE A 210 14.12 -3.17 -4.95
N THR A 211 15.03 -4.04 -4.49
CA THR A 211 15.04 -4.50 -3.10
C THR A 211 15.72 -3.55 -2.13
N LYS A 212 16.34 -2.48 -2.63
CA LYS A 212 16.88 -1.41 -1.79
C LYS A 212 15.76 -0.62 -1.11
N LYS A 213 15.96 -0.29 0.16
CA LYS A 213 15.03 0.52 0.95
C LYS A 213 15.34 2.00 0.70
N LEU A 214 14.57 2.62 -0.21
CA LEU A 214 14.79 3.99 -0.65
C LEU A 214 13.66 4.95 -0.26
N ILE A 215 12.74 4.48 0.58
CA ILE A 215 11.69 5.30 1.18
C ILE A 215 11.57 4.93 2.66
N SER A 216 11.34 5.93 3.51
CA SER A 216 10.88 5.76 4.88
C SER A 216 9.38 6.02 4.92
N TYR A 217 8.61 4.93 4.94
CA TYR A 217 7.15 4.95 4.94
C TYR A 217 6.62 5.19 6.35
N ARG A 218 5.83 6.25 6.53
CA ARG A 218 5.30 6.62 7.84
C ARG A 218 4.05 5.84 8.19
N LEU A 219 4.11 5.14 9.32
CA LEU A 219 2.98 4.42 9.88
C LEU A 219 2.50 5.13 11.15
N SER A 220 1.70 6.17 10.98
CA SER A 220 1.13 6.91 12.09
C SER A 220 -0.16 6.28 12.63
N LYS A 221 -0.50 6.55 13.90
CA LYS A 221 -1.79 6.13 14.47
C LYS A 221 -2.98 6.81 13.80
N SER A 222 -2.77 7.95 13.18
CA SER A 222 -3.75 8.71 12.39
C SER A 222 -3.88 8.20 10.95
N SER A 223 -2.89 7.44 10.45
CA SER A 223 -2.91 6.94 9.07
C SER A 223 -4.12 6.05 8.81
N HIS A 224 -4.65 6.12 7.59
CA HIS A 224 -5.77 5.28 7.16
C HIS A 224 -5.47 3.79 7.36
N THR A 225 -4.28 3.34 6.99
CA THR A 225 -3.83 1.95 7.12
C THR A 225 -3.82 1.46 8.57
N TYR A 226 -3.33 2.28 9.52
CA TYR A 226 -3.30 1.91 10.93
C TYR A 226 -4.72 1.83 11.51
N ARG A 227 -5.54 2.85 11.25
CA ARG A 227 -6.93 2.91 11.76
C ARG A 227 -7.76 1.74 11.25
N THR A 228 -7.75 1.49 9.95
CA THR A 228 -8.53 0.41 9.33
C THR A 228 -8.10 -0.98 9.82
N LYS A 229 -6.82 -1.21 10.09
CA LYS A 229 -6.33 -2.50 10.58
C LYS A 229 -6.97 -2.92 11.91
N PHE A 230 -7.21 -1.96 12.83
CA PHE A 230 -7.70 -2.23 14.19
C PHE A 230 -9.19 -1.96 14.41
N THR A 231 -9.83 -1.23 13.50
CA THR A 231 -11.23 -0.81 13.67
C THR A 231 -12.19 -1.43 12.67
N ARG A 232 -11.73 -1.89 11.51
CA ARG A 232 -12.61 -2.41 10.47
C ARG A 232 -13.34 -3.69 10.90
N VAL A 233 -14.60 -3.74 10.59
CA VAL A 233 -15.50 -4.88 10.84
C VAL A 233 -16.01 -5.54 9.54
N THR A 234 -15.42 -5.14 8.41
CA THR A 234 -15.70 -5.67 7.06
C THR A 234 -14.40 -6.20 6.43
N PRO A 235 -14.48 -7.12 5.46
CA PRO A 235 -13.32 -7.56 4.69
C PRO A 235 -12.59 -6.38 4.02
N ARG A 236 -11.31 -6.55 3.69
CA ARG A 236 -10.53 -5.55 2.95
C ARG A 236 -11.05 -5.40 1.53
N ASP A 237 -11.07 -4.16 1.04
CA ASP A 237 -11.48 -3.83 -0.34
C ASP A 237 -10.59 -4.51 -1.40
N MET A 238 -9.34 -4.85 -1.07
CA MET A 238 -8.43 -5.55 -1.97
C MET A 238 -8.97 -6.91 -2.48
N PHE A 239 -9.88 -7.55 -1.73
CA PHE A 239 -10.49 -8.80 -2.22
C PHE A 239 -11.40 -8.55 -3.41
N GLY A 240 -12.08 -7.39 -3.47
CA GLY A 240 -12.83 -6.97 -4.65
C GLY A 240 -11.96 -6.79 -5.87
N VAL A 241 -10.78 -6.17 -5.70
CA VAL A 241 -9.77 -6.04 -6.77
C VAL A 241 -9.30 -7.43 -7.23
N ILE A 242 -8.88 -8.27 -6.30
CA ILE A 242 -8.37 -9.61 -6.62
C ILE A 242 -9.45 -10.46 -7.31
N ASP A 243 -10.69 -10.48 -6.79
CA ASP A 243 -11.80 -11.24 -7.38
C ASP A 243 -12.10 -10.75 -8.82
N TYR A 244 -12.04 -9.43 -9.07
CA TYR A 244 -12.17 -8.88 -10.42
C TYR A 244 -11.12 -9.46 -11.38
N TYR A 245 -9.84 -9.42 -11.01
CA TYR A 245 -8.77 -9.91 -11.87
C TYR A 245 -8.78 -11.45 -12.02
N LEU A 246 -9.05 -12.21 -10.97
CA LEU A 246 -9.19 -13.66 -11.05
C LEU A 246 -10.34 -14.08 -11.97
N ASN A 247 -11.46 -13.34 -11.96
CA ASN A 247 -12.60 -13.61 -12.82
C ASN A 247 -12.32 -13.29 -14.29
N ASN A 248 -11.63 -12.20 -14.58
CA ASN A 248 -11.34 -11.77 -15.95
C ASN A 248 -10.16 -12.55 -16.58
N TYR A 249 -9.26 -13.12 -15.77
CA TYR A 249 -8.04 -13.81 -16.23
C TYR A 249 -7.98 -15.28 -15.77
N LYS A 250 -9.12 -15.97 -15.72
CA LYS A 250 -9.25 -17.38 -15.30
C LYS A 250 -8.34 -18.34 -16.09
N SER A 251 -8.13 -18.07 -17.37
CA SER A 251 -7.29 -18.88 -18.26
C SER A 251 -5.82 -18.96 -17.83
N LEU A 252 -5.34 -18.03 -17.00
CA LEU A 252 -3.97 -18.04 -16.48
C LEU A 252 -3.74 -19.11 -15.39
N GLY A 253 -4.80 -19.73 -14.86
CA GLY A 253 -4.70 -20.87 -13.94
C GLY A 253 -4.04 -20.53 -12.60
N PHE A 254 -4.56 -19.54 -11.86
CA PHE A 254 -4.06 -19.18 -10.53
C PHE A 254 -4.37 -20.25 -9.48
N SER A 255 -3.43 -20.48 -8.57
CA SER A 255 -3.67 -21.31 -7.38
C SER A 255 -4.50 -20.52 -6.35
N LEU A 256 -5.75 -20.92 -6.15
CA LEU A 256 -6.66 -20.26 -5.23
C LEU A 256 -6.43 -20.64 -3.75
N VAL A 257 -5.62 -21.64 -3.46
CA VAL A 257 -5.41 -22.13 -2.08
C VAL A 257 -4.75 -21.05 -1.19
N ASP A 258 -3.80 -20.27 -1.73
CA ASP A 258 -3.17 -19.17 -1.02
C ASP A 258 -4.17 -18.04 -0.80
N TYR A 259 -4.98 -17.75 -1.80
CA TYR A 259 -6.00 -16.73 -1.76
C TYR A 259 -7.07 -17.01 -0.69
N GLU A 260 -7.60 -18.23 -0.66
CA GLU A 260 -8.55 -18.65 0.35
C GLU A 260 -7.96 -18.58 1.77
N TYR A 261 -6.67 -18.93 1.93
CA TYR A 261 -5.99 -18.76 3.21
C TYR A 261 -5.86 -17.27 3.58
N LEU A 262 -5.61 -16.39 2.62
CA LEU A 262 -5.54 -14.94 2.84
C LEU A 262 -6.90 -14.39 3.30
N LYS A 263 -8.00 -14.79 2.65
CA LYS A 263 -9.38 -14.46 3.07
C LYS A 263 -9.69 -14.97 4.48
N PHE A 264 -9.30 -16.21 4.78
CA PHE A 264 -9.48 -16.79 6.12
C PHE A 264 -8.75 -15.97 7.19
N LYS A 265 -7.49 -15.62 6.95
CA LYS A 265 -6.71 -14.78 7.87
C LYS A 265 -7.36 -13.41 8.09
N ASP A 266 -7.91 -12.82 7.04
CA ASP A 266 -8.60 -11.54 7.09
C ASP A 266 -9.92 -11.64 7.89
N SER A 267 -10.70 -12.69 7.65
CA SER A 267 -11.93 -12.96 8.40
C SER A 267 -11.66 -13.12 9.91
N ALA A 268 -10.52 -13.71 10.29
CA ALA A 268 -10.10 -13.80 11.68
C ALA A 268 -9.86 -12.42 12.31
N ILE A 269 -9.26 -11.49 11.56
CA ILE A 269 -9.02 -10.11 12.02
C ILE A 269 -10.36 -9.37 12.17
N VAL A 270 -11.22 -9.46 11.17
CA VAL A 270 -12.57 -8.85 11.19
C VAL A 270 -13.37 -9.34 12.39
N PHE A 271 -13.38 -10.64 12.63
CA PHE A 271 -14.09 -11.24 13.75
C PHE A 271 -13.56 -10.75 15.11
N GLY A 272 -12.23 -10.70 15.26
CA GLY A 272 -11.60 -10.13 16.46
C GLY A 272 -11.94 -8.66 16.67
N ASN A 273 -11.94 -7.85 15.60
CA ASN A 273 -12.34 -6.44 15.67
C ASN A 273 -13.81 -6.26 16.02
N LYS A 274 -14.72 -7.10 15.50
CA LYS A 274 -16.13 -7.10 15.88
C LYS A 274 -16.31 -7.32 17.39
N LEU A 275 -15.61 -8.30 17.95
CA LEU A 275 -15.62 -8.54 19.40
C LEU A 275 -15.09 -7.32 20.18
N LEU A 276 -14.00 -6.68 19.72
CA LEU A 276 -13.45 -5.50 20.37
C LEU A 276 -14.37 -4.29 20.34
N ASN A 277 -15.15 -4.14 19.28
CA ASN A 277 -16.06 -3.02 19.06
C ASN A 277 -17.51 -3.31 19.56
N ASN A 278 -17.70 -4.40 20.32
CA ASN A 278 -19.01 -4.85 20.78
C ASN A 278 -20.05 -5.02 19.64
N SER A 279 -19.56 -5.35 18.44
CA SER A 279 -20.43 -5.62 17.29
C SER A 279 -20.98 -7.06 17.37
N GLU A 280 -22.14 -7.29 16.76
CA GLU A 280 -22.72 -8.63 16.71
C GLU A 280 -21.77 -9.63 16.03
N VAL A 281 -21.51 -10.76 16.67
CA VAL A 281 -20.78 -11.91 16.13
C VAL A 281 -21.65 -13.15 16.17
N LYS A 282 -21.61 -13.96 15.12
CA LYS A 282 -22.43 -15.17 14.99
C LYS A 282 -21.59 -16.44 15.07
N CYS A 283 -22.17 -17.48 15.67
CA CYS A 283 -21.59 -18.81 15.64
C CYS A 283 -21.36 -19.27 14.19
N GLY A 284 -20.14 -19.74 13.88
CA GLY A 284 -19.77 -20.21 12.54
C GLY A 284 -19.61 -19.09 11.50
N GLU A 285 -19.47 -17.84 11.91
CA GLU A 285 -19.26 -16.71 10.99
C GLU A 285 -17.99 -16.86 10.18
N ILE A 286 -16.92 -17.39 10.78
CA ILE A 286 -15.69 -17.73 10.05
C ILE A 286 -15.78 -19.16 9.55
N LYS A 287 -15.89 -19.31 8.22
CA LYS A 287 -15.94 -20.61 7.57
C LYS A 287 -14.58 -20.93 6.92
N LEU A 288 -14.13 -22.16 7.10
CA LEU A 288 -13.06 -22.74 6.29
C LEU A 288 -13.67 -23.33 5.03
N ASN A 289 -13.48 -22.66 3.90
CA ASN A 289 -13.93 -23.17 2.62
C ASN A 289 -12.86 -24.09 2.02
N GLY A 290 -13.10 -25.41 2.16
CA GLY A 290 -12.38 -26.46 1.42
C GLY A 290 -11.24 -27.19 2.15
N PHE A 291 -11.15 -28.50 1.88
CA PHE A 291 -10.10 -29.41 2.40
C PHE A 291 -8.69 -29.03 1.97
N SER A 292 -8.53 -28.32 0.83
CA SER A 292 -7.23 -27.87 0.32
C SER A 292 -6.51 -26.86 1.23
N ILE A 293 -7.28 -26.04 1.96
CA ILE A 293 -6.71 -25.09 2.93
C ILE A 293 -6.16 -25.80 4.15
N ILE A 294 -6.84 -26.86 4.61
CA ILE A 294 -6.44 -27.64 5.78
C ILE A 294 -5.02 -28.21 5.57
N GLY A 295 -4.76 -28.84 4.43
CA GLY A 295 -3.42 -29.33 4.09
C GLY A 295 -2.33 -28.25 4.15
N LYS A 296 -2.64 -27.02 3.69
CA LYS A 296 -1.70 -25.88 3.70
C LYS A 296 -1.49 -25.28 5.08
N ILE A 297 -2.50 -25.33 5.97
CA ILE A 297 -2.39 -24.89 7.36
C ILE A 297 -1.37 -25.74 8.11
N PHE A 298 -1.39 -27.06 7.92
CA PHE A 298 -0.47 -27.97 8.59
C PHE A 298 0.98 -27.91 8.11
N LEU A 299 1.29 -27.21 7.01
CA LEU A 299 2.64 -27.01 6.52
C LEU A 299 3.45 -25.95 7.27
N SER A 300 2.84 -25.17 8.18
CA SER A 300 3.53 -24.10 8.89
C SER A 300 2.97 -23.91 10.31
N ARG A 301 3.85 -23.95 11.32
CA ARG A 301 3.49 -23.70 12.74
C ARG A 301 2.71 -22.39 12.92
N ARG A 302 3.10 -21.33 12.22
CA ARG A 302 2.40 -20.02 12.27
C ARG A 302 0.97 -20.10 11.74
N LYS A 303 0.74 -20.86 10.67
CA LYS A 303 -0.59 -21.05 10.09
C LYS A 303 -1.48 -21.90 11.03
N ILE A 304 -0.92 -22.92 11.67
CA ILE A 304 -1.61 -23.74 12.68
C ILE A 304 -2.06 -22.85 13.85
N ASN A 305 -1.20 -21.98 14.36
CA ASN A 305 -1.56 -21.09 15.47
C ASN A 305 -2.73 -20.16 15.12
N ILE A 306 -2.74 -19.58 13.90
CA ILE A 306 -3.87 -18.77 13.43
C ILE A 306 -5.15 -19.60 13.34
N PHE A 307 -5.06 -20.83 12.83
CA PHE A 307 -6.21 -21.72 12.73
C PHE A 307 -6.77 -22.07 14.13
N LEU A 308 -5.92 -22.49 15.06
CA LEU A 308 -6.32 -22.81 16.42
C LEU A 308 -6.93 -21.61 17.15
N TYR A 309 -6.35 -20.43 16.96
CA TYR A 309 -6.89 -19.18 17.50
C TYR A 309 -8.32 -18.90 16.99
N VAL A 310 -8.53 -18.99 15.68
CA VAL A 310 -9.84 -18.78 15.05
C VAL A 310 -10.86 -19.82 15.49
N TYR A 311 -10.43 -21.08 15.56
CA TYR A 311 -11.27 -22.21 16.02
C TYR A 311 -11.73 -22.01 17.46
N LEU A 312 -10.80 -21.61 18.36
CA LEU A 312 -11.10 -21.28 19.74
C LEU A 312 -12.13 -20.14 19.84
N LEU A 313 -11.92 -19.04 19.10
CA LEU A 313 -12.85 -17.91 19.11
C LEU A 313 -14.25 -18.32 18.65
N ASN A 314 -14.37 -19.12 17.60
CA ASN A 314 -15.66 -19.62 17.14
C ASN A 314 -16.36 -20.49 18.20
N ILE A 315 -15.65 -21.39 18.85
CA ILE A 315 -16.18 -22.22 19.95
C ILE A 315 -16.71 -21.33 21.08
N LEU A 316 -15.91 -20.36 21.54
CA LEU A 316 -16.32 -19.47 22.61
C LEU A 316 -17.60 -18.69 22.28
N VAL A 317 -17.70 -18.19 21.05
CA VAL A 317 -18.91 -17.48 20.60
C VAL A 317 -20.12 -18.43 20.49
N CYS A 318 -19.93 -19.66 19.96
CA CYS A 318 -20.99 -20.67 19.90
C CYS A 318 -21.51 -21.08 21.30
N LEU A 319 -20.66 -21.02 22.30
CA LEU A 319 -21.01 -21.29 23.71
C LEU A 319 -21.53 -20.03 24.45
N ASN A 320 -21.78 -18.92 23.74
CA ASN A 320 -22.16 -17.61 24.32
C ASN A 320 -21.14 -17.05 25.34
N LEU A 321 -19.87 -17.44 25.23
CA LEU A 321 -18.78 -16.98 26.09
C LEU A 321 -18.02 -15.80 25.48
N ASN A 322 -18.75 -14.81 24.95
CA ASN A 322 -18.21 -13.66 24.22
C ASN A 322 -17.21 -12.84 25.04
N PHE A 323 -17.39 -12.76 26.37
CA PHE A 323 -16.48 -12.03 27.23
C PHE A 323 -15.09 -12.72 27.33
N ILE A 324 -15.05 -14.06 27.29
CA ILE A 324 -13.78 -14.82 27.24
C ILE A 324 -13.14 -14.67 25.88
N ALA A 325 -13.91 -14.76 24.79
CA ALA A 325 -13.44 -14.52 23.44
C ALA A 325 -12.82 -13.12 23.31
N LEU A 326 -13.45 -12.09 23.87
CA LEU A 326 -12.93 -10.72 23.91
C LEU A 326 -11.60 -10.63 24.68
N SER A 327 -11.45 -11.33 25.80
CA SER A 327 -10.21 -11.38 26.57
C SER A 327 -9.08 -12.01 25.77
N VAL A 328 -9.35 -13.11 25.06
CA VAL A 328 -8.37 -13.77 24.18
C VAL A 328 -7.93 -12.83 23.04
N VAL A 329 -8.84 -12.09 22.42
CA VAL A 329 -8.53 -11.10 21.37
C VAL A 329 -7.67 -9.97 21.92
N LYS A 330 -8.01 -9.41 23.09
CA LYS A 330 -7.23 -8.35 23.75
C LYS A 330 -5.80 -8.81 24.04
N GLN A 331 -5.63 -10.03 24.55
CA GLN A 331 -4.30 -10.59 24.82
C GLN A 331 -3.49 -10.81 23.54
N ALA A 332 -4.09 -11.36 22.49
CA ALA A 332 -3.43 -11.54 21.19
C ALA A 332 -3.00 -10.20 20.55
N ASN A 333 -3.81 -9.15 20.67
CA ASN A 333 -3.47 -7.83 20.17
C ASN A 333 -2.38 -7.12 21.01
N LYS A 334 -2.30 -7.38 22.32
CA LYS A 334 -1.22 -6.89 23.18
C LYS A 334 0.12 -7.49 22.77
N ILE A 335 0.16 -8.79 22.50
CA ILE A 335 1.37 -9.48 22.00
C ILE A 335 1.79 -8.88 20.64
N LYS A 336 0.86 -8.70 19.70
CA LYS A 336 1.15 -8.09 18.39
C LYS A 336 1.63 -6.64 18.49
N LYS A 337 1.12 -5.84 19.42
CA LYS A 337 1.61 -4.47 19.63
C LYS A 337 3.06 -4.46 20.11
N ASN A 338 3.45 -5.40 20.93
CA ASN A 338 4.83 -5.53 21.40
C ASN A 338 5.78 -6.03 20.29
N GLU A 339 5.32 -6.90 19.38
CA GLU A 339 6.08 -7.34 18.19
C GLU A 339 6.31 -6.24 17.13
N TYR A 340 5.64 -5.09 17.24
CA TYR A 340 5.84 -3.91 16.36
C TYR A 340 6.62 -2.78 17.05
N ILE A 341 6.97 -2.96 18.34
CA ILE A 341 7.77 -2.02 19.15
C ILE A 341 9.17 -2.60 19.43
N ASP A 342 9.35 -3.92 19.28
CA ASP A 342 10.61 -4.66 19.29
C ASP A 342 10.98 -5.07 17.82
#